data_1d49afaf75a88d74274c31f3931e5ed4
#
_entry.id   1d49afaf75a88d74274c31f3931e5ed4
#
_cell.length_a   1.000
_cell.length_b   1.000
_cell.length_c   1.000
_cell.angle_alpha   90.00
_cell.angle_beta   90.00
_cell.angle_gamma   90.00
#
_symmetry.space_group_name_H-M   'P 1'
#
loop_
_entity.id
_entity.type
_entity.pdbx_description
1 polymer ?
#
loop_
_entity_poly.entity_id
_entity_poly.type
_entity_poly.pdbx_seq_one_letter_code
_entity_poly.pdbx_strand_id
1 'polypeptide(L)'
;ESETRGMGEVRNGLPALARDFDIESSAAIDRDVTSDQGDGKEGRAVYAGTIGELLPFALVIGLSSHASYPYEGVSAQAMAASILARFEGNAALADRDENDISPPPICLEAKDLRDGYEVTTPERFWIALNWLYHAMTAEELFSRFKDEVLAGATEAVERFAGQSEAFGELIGKRAGAIPAAPKLITFEQLRVMAAEVAGEQF
;
A
#
# COMPACT_ATOMS: atom_id res chain seq x y z
N GLU A 1 -22.62 10.71 16.13
CA GLU A 1 -21.43 11.55 16.44
C GLU A 1 -20.26 10.64 16.68
N SER A 2 -19.34 10.57 15.79
CA SER A 2 -17.99 10.03 16.06
C SER A 2 -17.46 8.96 15.16
N GLU A 3 -18.10 8.65 14.07
CA GLU A 3 -17.66 7.50 13.26
C GLU A 3 -16.55 7.83 12.27
N THR A 4 -16.31 9.08 11.96
CA THR A 4 -15.20 9.55 11.12
C THR A 4 -13.80 9.42 11.75
N ARG A 5 -13.71 8.99 13.00
CA ARG A 5 -12.45 8.70 13.70
C ARG A 5 -12.17 7.20 13.88
N GLY A 6 -13.00 6.36 13.29
CA GLY A 6 -13.09 4.95 13.66
C GLY A 6 -12.11 4.00 13.00
N MET A 7 -11.27 4.44 12.12
CA MET A 7 -10.25 3.59 11.51
C MET A 7 -9.07 3.38 12.48
N GLY A 8 -9.28 2.57 13.47
CA GLY A 8 -8.28 2.23 14.49
C GLY A 8 -8.76 2.34 15.92
N GLU A 9 -9.90 2.95 16.18
CA GLU A 9 -10.49 2.91 17.50
C GLU A 9 -11.54 1.79 17.59
N VAL A 10 -11.27 0.80 18.40
CA VAL A 10 -12.16 -0.32 18.79
C VAL A 10 -13.45 0.17 19.50
N ARG A 11 -13.78 1.44 19.41
CA ARG A 11 -14.93 2.09 20.05
C ARG A 11 -15.92 2.63 19.03
N ASN A 12 -16.43 1.73 18.22
CA ASN A 12 -17.71 1.99 17.58
C ASN A 12 -18.80 1.98 18.66
N GLY A 13 -19.47 3.11 18.86
CA GLY A 13 -20.51 3.26 19.88
C GLY A 13 -21.77 2.42 19.61
N LEU A 14 -22.01 2.01 18.35
CA LEU A 14 -23.18 1.23 17.96
C LEU A 14 -23.26 -0.17 18.63
N PRO A 15 -22.22 -1.00 18.64
CA PRO A 15 -22.27 -2.27 19.36
C PRO A 15 -22.43 -2.11 20.86
N ALA A 16 -21.90 -1.04 21.45
CA ALA A 16 -22.08 -0.74 22.86
C ALA A 16 -23.51 -0.31 23.15
N LEU A 17 -24.07 0.59 22.35
CA LEU A 17 -25.47 1.02 22.47
C LEU A 17 -26.43 -0.15 22.25
N ALA A 18 -26.23 -0.98 21.24
CA ALA A 18 -27.06 -2.14 20.99
C ALA A 18 -27.07 -3.10 22.19
N ARG A 19 -25.90 -3.38 22.77
CA ARG A 19 -25.75 -4.25 23.93
C ARG A 19 -26.32 -3.64 25.21
N ASP A 20 -26.02 -2.34 25.47
CA ASP A 20 -26.33 -1.71 26.74
C ASP A 20 -27.81 -1.28 26.83
N PHE A 21 -28.47 -1.11 25.69
CA PHE A 21 -29.89 -0.69 25.63
C PHE A 21 -30.81 -1.69 24.93
N ASP A 22 -30.30 -2.88 24.57
CA ASP A 22 -31.05 -3.92 23.87
C ASP A 22 -31.74 -3.41 22.59
N ILE A 23 -31.00 -2.61 21.81
CA ILE A 23 -31.50 -2.01 20.58
C ILE A 23 -31.18 -2.93 19.41
N GLU A 24 -32.20 -3.40 18.72
CA GLU A 24 -32.09 -4.09 17.43
C GLU A 24 -32.33 -3.08 16.30
N SER A 25 -31.29 -2.78 15.53
CA SER A 25 -31.39 -1.85 14.41
C SER A 25 -31.90 -2.57 13.16
N SER A 26 -33.00 -2.07 12.59
CA SER A 26 -33.54 -2.58 11.33
C SER A 26 -32.96 -1.90 10.10
N ALA A 27 -32.32 -0.75 10.27
CA ALA A 27 -31.61 -0.02 9.22
C ALA A 27 -30.57 0.91 9.82
N ALA A 28 -29.50 1.15 9.09
CA ALA A 28 -28.49 2.17 9.38
C ALA A 28 -28.47 3.21 8.24
N ILE A 29 -28.37 4.49 8.60
CA ILE A 29 -28.20 5.59 7.65
C ILE A 29 -26.84 6.22 7.95
N ASP A 30 -25.92 6.06 7.02
CA ASP A 30 -24.65 6.77 7.06
C ASP A 30 -24.82 8.20 6.56
N ARG A 31 -24.17 9.15 7.24
CA ARG A 31 -24.22 10.58 6.96
C ARG A 31 -22.80 11.11 6.80
N ASP A 32 -22.11 10.60 5.81
CA ASP A 32 -20.80 11.13 5.44
C ASP A 32 -20.92 12.32 4.48
N VAL A 33 -19.79 12.99 4.24
CA VAL A 33 -19.75 14.15 3.34
C VAL A 33 -20.02 13.69 1.91
N THR A 34 -21.18 14.07 1.39
CA THR A 34 -21.51 13.86 -0.02
C THR A 34 -21.08 15.09 -0.82
N SER A 35 -20.16 14.93 -1.74
CA SER A 35 -19.87 15.93 -2.75
C SER A 35 -20.91 15.86 -3.88
N ASP A 36 -21.12 17.00 -4.54
CA ASP A 36 -21.81 17.04 -5.85
C ASP A 36 -21.09 16.07 -6.80
N GLN A 37 -21.84 15.22 -7.50
CA GLN A 37 -21.29 14.26 -8.48
C GLN A 37 -20.66 14.96 -9.71
N GLY A 38 -20.62 16.27 -9.71
CA GLY A 38 -19.83 17.08 -10.65
C GLY A 38 -20.51 17.37 -11.99
N ASP A 39 -21.73 16.90 -12.23
CA ASP A 39 -22.45 17.17 -13.47
C ASP A 39 -23.42 18.38 -13.40
N GLY A 40 -23.61 18.92 -12.20
CA GLY A 40 -24.47 20.08 -11.94
C GLY A 40 -25.97 19.88 -12.20
N LYS A 41 -26.39 18.65 -12.49
CA LYS A 41 -27.79 18.32 -12.86
C LYS A 41 -28.50 17.47 -11.83
N GLU A 42 -27.76 16.69 -11.08
CA GLU A 42 -28.29 15.81 -10.05
C GLU A 42 -28.14 16.46 -8.67
N GLY A 43 -29.18 16.41 -7.89
CA GLY A 43 -29.17 16.86 -6.51
C GLY A 43 -28.18 16.03 -5.65
N ARG A 44 -28.24 16.22 -4.36
CA ARG A 44 -27.41 15.43 -3.43
C ARG A 44 -27.69 13.95 -3.57
N ALA A 45 -26.61 13.16 -3.70
CA ALA A 45 -26.71 11.70 -3.75
C ALA A 45 -27.25 11.14 -2.42
N VAL A 46 -28.08 10.10 -2.52
CA VAL A 46 -28.45 9.25 -1.39
C VAL A 46 -27.78 7.90 -1.61
N TYR A 47 -26.83 7.59 -0.74
CA TYR A 47 -26.16 6.31 -0.79
C TYR A 47 -27.03 5.24 -0.13
N ALA A 48 -27.39 4.21 -0.88
CA ALA A 48 -28.22 3.10 -0.42
C ALA A 48 -27.40 1.90 0.10
N GLY A 49 -26.09 2.02 0.10
CA GLY A 49 -25.16 0.99 0.55
C GLY A 49 -23.80 1.57 0.92
N THR A 50 -22.88 0.69 1.25
CA THR A 50 -21.49 1.03 1.57
C THR A 50 -20.55 0.36 0.59
N ILE A 51 -19.36 0.93 0.41
CA ILE A 51 -18.26 0.35 -0.35
C ILE A 51 -17.29 -0.34 0.61
N GLY A 52 -16.65 -1.42 0.18
CA GLY A 52 -15.57 -2.04 0.93
C GLY A 52 -14.29 -1.22 0.83
N GLU A 53 -13.47 -1.24 1.89
CA GLU A 53 -12.18 -0.58 1.94
C GLU A 53 -11.10 -1.53 2.47
N LEU A 54 -9.98 -1.58 1.78
CA LEU A 54 -8.76 -2.23 2.24
C LEU A 54 -7.64 -1.17 2.31
N LEU A 55 -6.93 -1.15 3.42
CA LEU A 55 -5.76 -0.30 3.63
C LEU A 55 -4.48 -1.15 3.61
N PRO A 56 -4.03 -1.61 2.46
CA PRO A 56 -2.83 -2.41 2.38
C PRO A 56 -1.60 -1.53 2.52
N PHE A 57 -0.57 -2.08 3.17
CA PHE A 57 0.70 -1.41 3.31
C PHE A 57 1.86 -2.35 3.00
N ALA A 58 2.99 -1.78 2.59
CA ALA A 58 4.23 -2.49 2.39
C ALA A 58 5.41 -1.74 3.02
N LEU A 59 6.26 -2.48 3.70
CA LEU A 59 7.60 -2.05 4.06
C LEU A 59 8.55 -2.53 2.97
N VAL A 60 9.10 -1.60 2.21
CA VAL A 60 10.09 -1.87 1.17
C VAL A 60 11.47 -1.81 1.81
N ILE A 61 12.22 -2.90 1.69
CA ILE A 61 13.58 -3.01 2.21
C ILE A 61 14.54 -3.13 1.03
N GLY A 62 15.49 -2.22 0.97
CA GLY A 62 16.57 -2.19 0.00
C GLY A 62 17.93 -2.51 0.64
N LEU A 63 18.97 -2.12 -0.05
CA LEU A 63 20.33 -2.14 0.45
C LEU A 63 20.88 -0.73 0.32
N SER A 64 21.19 -0.10 1.45
CA SER A 64 21.76 1.24 1.46
C SER A 64 23.14 1.28 0.83
N SER A 65 23.44 2.35 0.11
CA SER A 65 24.75 2.65 -0.44
C SER A 65 25.03 4.15 -0.34
N HIS A 66 26.31 4.51 -0.27
CA HIS A 66 26.69 5.92 -0.32
C HIS A 66 26.28 6.53 -1.66
N ALA A 67 25.79 7.77 -1.66
CA ALA A 67 25.28 8.44 -2.86
C ALA A 67 26.33 8.57 -4.02
N SER A 68 27.63 8.56 -3.69
CA SER A 68 28.70 8.51 -4.68
C SER A 68 28.92 7.15 -5.30
N TYR A 69 28.34 6.10 -4.74
CA TYR A 69 28.47 4.71 -5.18
C TYR A 69 27.09 4.05 -5.29
N PRO A 70 26.17 4.62 -6.11
CA PRO A 70 24.74 4.24 -6.07
C PRO A 70 24.50 2.78 -6.47
N TYR A 71 25.41 2.16 -7.19
CA TYR A 71 25.29 0.78 -7.67
C TYR A 71 25.87 -0.28 -6.73
N GLU A 72 26.33 0.12 -5.53
CA GLU A 72 26.70 -0.80 -4.46
C GLU A 72 25.52 -1.24 -3.59
N GLY A 73 24.34 -0.65 -3.82
CA GLY A 73 23.10 -0.95 -3.13
C GLY A 73 21.90 -0.88 -4.05
N VAL A 74 20.70 -1.00 -3.47
CA VAL A 74 19.42 -0.79 -4.15
C VAL A 74 18.53 0.06 -3.25
N SER A 75 18.18 1.26 -3.68
CA SER A 75 17.36 2.19 -2.91
C SER A 75 15.93 1.65 -2.70
N ALA A 76 15.51 1.54 -1.44
CA ALA A 76 14.14 1.21 -1.09
C ALA A 76 13.14 2.25 -1.64
N GLN A 77 13.52 3.52 -1.67
CA GLN A 77 12.71 4.60 -2.26
C GLN A 77 12.51 4.41 -3.77
N ALA A 78 13.54 4.00 -4.50
CA ALA A 78 13.44 3.76 -5.93
C ALA A 78 12.54 2.56 -6.24
N MET A 79 12.60 1.51 -5.42
CA MET A 79 11.67 0.38 -5.51
C MET A 79 10.24 0.80 -5.15
N ALA A 80 10.05 1.54 -4.07
CA ALA A 80 8.73 2.04 -3.67
C ALA A 80 8.10 2.94 -4.74
N ALA A 81 8.87 3.80 -5.39
CA ALA A 81 8.38 4.63 -6.49
C ALA A 81 7.89 3.78 -7.68
N SER A 82 8.56 2.69 -8.01
CA SER A 82 8.12 1.77 -9.06
C SER A 82 6.85 1.01 -8.65
N ILE A 83 6.75 0.60 -7.40
CA ILE A 83 5.54 -0.01 -6.83
C ILE A 83 4.37 0.98 -6.90
N LEU A 84 4.54 2.19 -6.39
CA LEU A 84 3.49 3.21 -6.39
C LEU A 84 3.00 3.56 -7.79
N ALA A 85 3.88 3.61 -8.79
CA ALA A 85 3.50 3.87 -10.17
C ALA A 85 2.54 2.83 -10.76
N ARG A 86 2.46 1.64 -10.18
CA ARG A 86 1.52 0.59 -10.60
C ARG A 86 0.14 0.75 -9.96
N PHE A 87 0.06 1.42 -8.81
CA PHE A 87 -1.18 1.59 -8.07
C PHE A 87 -1.84 2.93 -8.33
N GLU A 88 -1.09 4.01 -8.27
CA GLU A 88 -1.60 5.38 -8.20
C GLU A 88 -2.51 5.72 -9.37
N GLY A 89 -3.81 5.83 -9.09
CA GLY A 89 -4.82 6.14 -10.09
C GLY A 89 -4.98 5.11 -11.22
N ASN A 90 -4.51 3.89 -11.02
CA ASN A 90 -4.55 2.84 -12.05
C ASN A 90 -5.96 2.29 -12.21
N ALA A 91 -6.66 2.75 -13.25
CA ALA A 91 -8.04 2.35 -13.54
C ALA A 91 -8.21 0.82 -13.79
N ALA A 92 -7.14 0.10 -14.16
CA ALA A 92 -7.20 -1.35 -14.32
C ALA A 92 -7.35 -2.11 -12.99
N LEU A 93 -7.09 -1.43 -11.86
CA LEU A 93 -7.25 -1.95 -10.52
C LEU A 93 -8.58 -1.55 -9.86
N ALA A 94 -9.43 -0.77 -10.55
CA ALA A 94 -10.78 -0.49 -10.10
C ALA A 94 -11.61 -1.78 -10.09
N ASP A 95 -12.42 -1.94 -9.06
CA ASP A 95 -13.35 -3.06 -8.95
C ASP A 95 -14.74 -2.67 -9.48
N ARG A 96 -15.42 -3.62 -10.06
CA ARG A 96 -16.71 -3.41 -10.69
C ARG A 96 -17.76 -4.35 -10.13
N ASP A 97 -18.87 -3.78 -9.70
CA ASP A 97 -20.15 -4.47 -9.52
C ASP A 97 -21.06 -4.22 -10.76
N GLU A 98 -22.22 -4.86 -10.77
CA GLU A 98 -23.20 -4.73 -11.87
C GLU A 98 -23.54 -3.28 -12.21
N ASN A 99 -23.61 -2.41 -11.20
CA ASN A 99 -24.09 -1.04 -11.33
C ASN A 99 -23.09 0.04 -10.97
N ASP A 100 -21.92 -0.33 -10.45
CA ASP A 100 -20.97 0.65 -9.94
C ASP A 100 -19.50 0.26 -10.19
N ILE A 101 -18.60 1.24 -10.14
CA ILE A 101 -17.17 1.05 -10.31
C ILE A 101 -16.48 1.75 -9.14
N SER A 102 -15.64 1.03 -8.41
CA SER A 102 -14.84 1.63 -7.36
C SER A 102 -13.83 2.63 -7.95
N PRO A 103 -13.45 3.67 -7.20
CA PRO A 103 -12.25 4.43 -7.51
C PRO A 103 -11.02 3.49 -7.56
N PRO A 104 -10.02 3.82 -8.40
CA PRO A 104 -8.75 3.10 -8.37
C PRO A 104 -8.02 3.31 -7.04
N PRO A 105 -7.06 2.44 -6.69
CA PRO A 105 -6.25 2.63 -5.49
C PRO A 105 -5.40 3.91 -5.59
N ILE A 106 -5.20 4.54 -4.43
CA ILE A 106 -4.34 5.73 -4.28
C ILE A 106 -3.46 5.60 -3.04
N CYS A 107 -2.31 6.28 -3.11
CA CYS A 107 -1.37 6.34 -2.00
C CYS A 107 -1.83 7.34 -0.94
N LEU A 108 -1.93 6.89 0.31
CA LEU A 108 -2.21 7.75 1.45
C LEU A 108 -0.95 8.18 2.18
N GLU A 109 0.05 7.31 2.23
CA GLU A 109 1.32 7.61 2.87
C GLU A 109 2.47 6.95 2.12
N ALA A 110 3.53 7.72 1.89
CA ALA A 110 4.79 7.24 1.36
C ALA A 110 5.93 7.98 2.05
N LYS A 111 6.78 7.25 2.78
CA LYS A 111 7.84 7.90 3.54
C LYS A 111 9.10 7.06 3.71
N ASP A 112 10.23 7.76 3.68
CA ASP A 112 11.52 7.27 4.14
C ASP A 112 11.52 7.10 5.67
N LEU A 113 12.01 5.98 6.16
CA LEU A 113 12.05 5.68 7.58
C LEU A 113 13.38 6.00 8.26
N ARG A 114 14.25 6.79 7.61
CA ARG A 114 15.48 7.28 8.23
C ARG A 114 15.18 8.44 9.20
N ASP A 115 15.98 8.51 10.26
CA ASP A 115 15.94 9.61 11.22
C ASP A 115 16.89 10.74 10.77
N GLY A 116 16.40 11.62 9.88
CA GLY A 116 17.15 12.76 9.41
C GLY A 116 17.93 12.53 8.11
N TYR A 117 18.80 13.49 7.79
CA TYR A 117 19.60 13.48 6.56
C TYR A 117 20.83 12.60 6.69
N GLU A 118 21.01 11.74 5.69
CA GLU A 118 22.22 10.93 5.49
C GLU A 118 22.65 10.96 4.02
N VAL A 119 23.98 10.84 3.77
CA VAL A 119 24.53 10.78 2.40
C VAL A 119 24.46 9.36 1.86
N THR A 120 23.37 8.65 2.13
CA THR A 120 23.13 7.25 1.70
C THR A 120 21.78 7.13 1.02
N THR A 121 21.61 6.09 0.22
CA THR A 121 20.29 5.74 -0.31
C THR A 121 19.42 5.12 0.79
N PRO A 122 18.09 5.37 0.79
CA PRO A 122 17.17 4.78 1.77
C PRO A 122 17.20 3.26 1.76
N GLU A 123 17.36 2.67 2.95
CA GLU A 123 17.29 1.23 3.17
C GLU A 123 15.85 0.76 3.37
N ARG A 124 15.02 1.58 4.00
CA ARG A 124 13.62 1.24 4.34
C ARG A 124 12.70 2.37 3.89
N PHE A 125 11.61 1.97 3.26
CA PHE A 125 10.59 2.90 2.80
C PHE A 125 9.21 2.32 3.04
N TRP A 126 8.30 3.12 3.61
CA TRP A 126 6.94 2.73 3.91
C TRP A 126 5.98 3.27 2.86
N ILE A 127 5.02 2.45 2.45
CA ILE A 127 3.88 2.84 1.64
C ILE A 127 2.60 2.29 2.22
N ALA A 128 1.55 3.09 2.20
CA ALA A 128 0.19 2.71 2.56
C ALA A 128 -0.79 3.23 1.51
N LEU A 129 -1.69 2.37 1.08
CA LEU A 129 -2.68 2.66 0.06
C LEU A 129 -4.10 2.65 0.65
N ASN A 130 -5.01 3.34 -0.02
CA ASN A 130 -6.44 3.13 0.08
C ASN A 130 -6.91 2.40 -1.17
N TRP A 131 -7.62 1.29 -1.00
CA TRP A 131 -8.20 0.53 -2.10
C TRP A 131 -9.64 0.19 -1.79
N LEU A 132 -10.55 0.86 -2.49
CA LEU A 132 -11.99 0.66 -2.39
C LEU A 132 -12.43 -0.48 -3.33
N TYR A 133 -13.44 -1.24 -2.92
CA TYR A 133 -13.92 -2.38 -3.70
C TYR A 133 -15.40 -2.66 -3.49
N HIS A 134 -16.04 -3.30 -4.49
CA HIS A 134 -17.44 -3.68 -4.47
C HIS A 134 -17.63 -5.20 -4.42
N ALA A 135 -17.15 -5.90 -5.45
CA ALA A 135 -17.42 -7.31 -5.68
C ALA A 135 -16.29 -8.24 -5.24
N MET A 136 -15.03 -7.78 -5.31
CA MET A 136 -13.89 -8.57 -4.86
C MET A 136 -13.92 -8.82 -3.35
N THR A 137 -13.39 -9.96 -2.94
CA THR A 137 -13.11 -10.21 -1.53
C THR A 137 -11.82 -9.52 -1.10
N ALA A 138 -11.67 -9.27 0.21
CA ALA A 138 -10.42 -8.73 0.76
C ALA A 138 -9.21 -9.63 0.48
N GLU A 139 -9.42 -10.95 0.39
CA GLU A 139 -8.38 -11.92 0.06
C GLU A 139 -7.91 -11.81 -1.39
N GLU A 140 -8.84 -11.68 -2.34
CA GLU A 140 -8.53 -11.44 -3.77
C GLU A 140 -7.79 -10.11 -3.96
N LEU A 141 -8.26 -9.05 -3.31
CA LEU A 141 -7.59 -7.74 -3.30
C LEU A 141 -6.17 -7.84 -2.76
N PHE A 142 -5.99 -8.50 -1.61
CA PHE A 142 -4.67 -8.67 -1.01
C PHE A 142 -3.75 -9.53 -1.89
N SER A 143 -4.28 -10.51 -2.61
CA SER A 143 -3.51 -11.26 -3.59
C SER A 143 -3.03 -10.37 -4.74
N ARG A 144 -3.93 -9.57 -5.31
CA ARG A 144 -3.56 -8.58 -6.35
C ARG A 144 -2.55 -7.56 -5.84
N PHE A 145 -2.72 -7.08 -4.62
CA PHE A 145 -1.76 -6.18 -3.99
C PHE A 145 -0.35 -6.78 -3.95
N LYS A 146 -0.22 -8.03 -3.53
CA LYS A 146 1.07 -8.75 -3.49
C LYS A 146 1.70 -8.85 -4.88
N ASP A 147 0.90 -9.20 -5.88
CA ASP A 147 1.37 -9.36 -7.26
C ASP A 147 1.90 -8.04 -7.83
N GLU A 148 1.16 -6.94 -7.63
CA GLU A 148 1.56 -5.61 -8.09
C GLU A 148 2.80 -5.09 -7.34
N VAL A 149 2.89 -5.33 -6.02
CA VAL A 149 4.08 -4.97 -5.22
C VAL A 149 5.31 -5.72 -5.72
N LEU A 150 5.20 -7.03 -5.94
CA LEU A 150 6.32 -7.84 -6.43
C LEU A 150 6.73 -7.45 -7.84
N ALA A 151 5.77 -7.19 -8.72
CA ALA A 151 6.03 -6.74 -10.08
C ALA A 151 6.74 -5.38 -10.08
N GLY A 152 6.27 -4.40 -9.33
CA GLY A 152 6.89 -3.08 -9.23
C GLY A 152 8.31 -3.12 -8.65
N ALA A 153 8.54 -3.96 -7.64
CA ALA A 153 9.88 -4.18 -7.09
C ALA A 153 10.81 -4.84 -8.12
N THR A 154 10.31 -5.81 -8.87
CA THR A 154 11.08 -6.50 -9.94
C THR A 154 11.47 -5.53 -11.04
N GLU A 155 10.54 -4.74 -11.57
CA GLU A 155 10.80 -3.69 -12.56
C GLU A 155 11.86 -2.68 -12.08
N ALA A 156 11.83 -2.30 -10.81
CA ALA A 156 12.82 -1.40 -10.24
C ALA A 156 14.22 -2.02 -10.23
N VAL A 157 14.33 -3.28 -9.81
CA VAL A 157 15.61 -4.01 -9.74
C VAL A 157 16.19 -4.23 -11.15
N GLU A 158 15.37 -4.63 -12.12
CA GLU A 158 15.79 -4.81 -13.52
C GLU A 158 16.26 -3.49 -14.14
N ARG A 159 15.51 -2.40 -13.94
CA ARG A 159 15.91 -1.07 -14.40
C ARG A 159 17.22 -0.64 -13.76
N PHE A 160 17.41 -0.89 -12.47
CA PHE A 160 18.64 -0.56 -11.76
C PHE A 160 19.82 -1.36 -12.30
N ALA A 161 19.65 -2.65 -12.56
CA ALA A 161 20.70 -3.50 -13.15
C ALA A 161 21.14 -2.97 -14.52
N GLY A 162 20.19 -2.63 -15.40
CA GLY A 162 20.49 -2.06 -16.71
C GLY A 162 21.23 -0.72 -16.63
N GLN A 163 20.86 0.15 -15.68
CA GLN A 163 21.57 1.41 -15.47
C GLN A 163 22.99 1.19 -14.90
N SER A 164 23.17 0.20 -14.03
CA SER A 164 24.50 -0.18 -13.50
C SER A 164 25.43 -0.69 -14.61
N GLU A 165 24.90 -1.50 -15.53
CA GLU A 165 25.67 -1.98 -16.70
C GLU A 165 26.06 -0.82 -17.63
N ALA A 166 25.09 0.02 -17.99
CA ALA A 166 25.34 1.18 -18.85
C ALA A 166 26.40 2.14 -18.23
N PHE A 167 26.32 2.37 -16.91
CA PHE A 167 27.34 3.17 -16.24
C PHE A 167 28.70 2.47 -16.21
N GLY A 168 28.72 1.15 -16.03
CA GLY A 168 29.93 0.34 -16.09
C GLY A 168 30.66 0.47 -17.43
N GLU A 169 29.93 0.50 -18.54
CA GLU A 169 30.47 0.74 -19.88
C GLU A 169 31.13 2.13 -19.99
N LEU A 170 30.47 3.18 -19.42
CA LEU A 170 31.04 4.53 -19.46
C LEU A 170 32.35 4.67 -18.70
N ILE A 171 32.53 3.93 -17.60
CA ILE A 171 33.74 4.00 -16.78
C ILE A 171 34.76 2.91 -17.09
N GLY A 172 34.46 2.03 -18.06
CA GLY A 172 35.34 0.93 -18.49
C GLY A 172 35.57 -0.16 -17.44
N LYS A 173 34.66 -0.30 -16.47
CA LYS A 173 34.70 -1.34 -15.42
C LYS A 173 33.30 -1.63 -14.88
N ARG A 174 33.13 -2.77 -14.20
CA ARG A 174 31.87 -3.09 -13.53
C ARG A 174 31.52 -2.04 -12.47
N ALA A 175 30.30 -1.49 -12.50
CA ALA A 175 29.87 -0.44 -11.60
C ALA A 175 29.42 -0.94 -10.22
N GLY A 176 28.86 -2.15 -10.14
CA GLY A 176 28.36 -2.74 -8.91
C GLY A 176 27.95 -4.20 -9.08
N ALA A 177 27.43 -4.78 -8.02
CA ALA A 177 26.84 -6.12 -8.05
C ALA A 177 25.43 -6.06 -8.64
N ILE A 178 25.02 -7.06 -9.41
CA ILE A 178 23.64 -7.21 -9.85
C ILE A 178 22.82 -7.58 -8.61
N PRO A 179 21.75 -6.82 -8.27
CA PRO A 179 20.91 -7.13 -7.13
C PRO A 179 20.22 -8.48 -7.30
N ALA A 180 19.98 -9.15 -6.19
CA ALA A 180 19.14 -10.35 -6.20
C ALA A 180 17.67 -9.97 -6.54
N ALA A 181 16.94 -10.94 -7.10
CA ALA A 181 15.50 -10.76 -7.32
C ALA A 181 14.78 -10.42 -6.01
N PRO A 182 13.82 -9.50 -6.03
CA PRO A 182 13.08 -9.14 -4.84
C PRO A 182 12.26 -10.32 -4.33
N LYS A 183 12.05 -10.35 -3.02
CA LYS A 183 11.20 -11.34 -2.34
C LYS A 183 10.11 -10.61 -1.60
N LEU A 184 8.89 -11.13 -1.70
CA LEU A 184 7.78 -10.67 -0.91
C LEU A 184 7.58 -11.61 0.27
N ILE A 185 7.46 -11.04 1.47
CA ILE A 185 7.19 -11.74 2.72
C ILE A 185 5.94 -11.10 3.32
N THR A 186 4.91 -11.90 3.60
CA THR A 186 3.72 -11.39 4.28
C THR A 186 4.02 -11.19 5.77
N PHE A 187 3.20 -10.36 6.44
CA PHE A 187 3.33 -10.15 7.88
C PHE A 187 3.25 -11.47 8.65
N GLU A 188 2.36 -12.37 8.25
CA GLU A 188 2.25 -13.68 8.90
C GLU A 188 3.52 -14.53 8.73
N GLN A 189 4.09 -14.56 7.54
CA GLN A 189 5.37 -15.23 7.31
C GLN A 189 6.50 -14.60 8.12
N LEU A 190 6.55 -13.26 8.19
CA LEU A 190 7.53 -12.55 9.00
C LEU A 190 7.37 -12.89 10.48
N ARG A 191 6.14 -12.96 10.98
CA ARG A 191 5.84 -13.34 12.37
C ARG A 191 6.33 -14.74 12.68
N VAL A 192 6.11 -15.70 11.78
CA VAL A 192 6.62 -17.08 11.95
C VAL A 192 8.16 -17.09 11.99
N MET A 193 8.80 -16.42 11.04
CA MET A 193 10.27 -16.32 11.01
C MET A 193 10.84 -15.64 12.27
N ALA A 194 10.18 -14.60 12.77
CA ALA A 194 10.59 -13.93 13.99
C ALA A 194 10.47 -14.83 15.23
N ALA A 195 9.38 -15.61 15.33
CA ALA A 195 9.18 -16.57 16.40
C ALA A 195 10.25 -17.69 16.39
N GLU A 196 10.66 -18.15 15.22
CA GLU A 196 11.74 -19.13 15.08
C GLU A 196 13.09 -18.60 15.59
N VAL A 197 13.36 -17.30 15.42
CA VAL A 197 14.62 -16.67 15.85
C VAL A 197 14.58 -16.25 17.32
N ALA A 198 13.47 -15.68 17.77
CA ALA A 198 13.32 -15.14 19.12
C ALA A 198 12.90 -16.20 20.16
N GLY A 199 12.40 -17.36 19.71
CA GLY A 199 11.85 -18.40 20.58
C GLY A 199 10.57 -17.97 21.28
N GLU A 200 10.31 -18.54 22.46
CA GLU A 200 9.09 -18.29 23.25
C GLU A 200 8.96 -16.85 23.80
N GLN A 201 9.93 -15.99 23.54
CA GLN A 201 9.92 -14.57 23.99
C GLN A 201 9.25 -13.63 23.00
N PHE A 202 8.71 -14.16 21.89
CA PHE A 202 8.06 -13.37 20.86
C PHE A 202 6.53 -13.42 20.96
#